data_95ce381f211c80ba09ebc1680b3e320d
#
_entry.id   95ce381f211c80ba09ebc1680b3e320d
#
_cell.length_a   1.000
_cell.length_b   1.000
_cell.length_c   1.000
_cell.angle_alpha   90.00
_cell.angle_beta   90.00
_cell.angle_gamma   90.00
#
_symmetry.space_group_name_H-M   'P 1'
#
loop_
_entity.id
_entity.type
_entity.pdbx_description
1 polymer ?
#
loop_
_entity_poly.entity_id
_entity_poly.type
_entity_poly.pdbx_seq_one_letter_code
_entity_poly.pdbx_strand_id
1 'polypeptide(L)'
;MRSCQPNRVVHLELHTGDLLGASAFYSQLLRWRTERIDVCSASYHALALGGELDGGIVACGTPKATWLPYVEVDQIDRTTERARQLGASVLLEPREGPAGWRSVIRTCEGGEIAFWQPKRQLPPQ
;
A
#
# COMPACT_ATOMS: atom_id res chain seq x y z
N MET A 1 -9.31 27.72 -2.71
CA MET A 1 -7.86 27.73 -2.53
C MET A 1 -7.34 26.31 -2.38
N ARG A 2 -6.29 26.00 -3.10
CA ARG A 2 -5.73 24.66 -3.05
C ARG A 2 -4.97 24.46 -1.75
N SER A 3 -5.19 23.32 -1.13
CA SER A 3 -4.43 22.96 0.06
C SER A 3 -2.98 22.67 -0.31
N CYS A 4 -2.04 23.16 0.51
CA CYS A 4 -0.62 22.90 0.34
C CYS A 4 -0.14 21.79 1.28
N GLN A 5 -1.07 20.98 1.79
CA GLN A 5 -0.71 19.88 2.67
C GLN A 5 -0.01 18.77 1.88
N PRO A 6 0.99 18.14 2.49
CA PRO A 6 1.66 17.02 1.84
C PRO A 6 0.72 15.82 1.72
N ASN A 7 1.01 14.97 0.75
CA ASN A 7 0.28 13.73 0.60
C ASN A 7 0.51 12.84 1.83
N ARG A 8 -0.53 12.14 2.25
CA ARG A 8 -0.49 11.34 3.48
C ARG A 8 -0.17 9.89 3.17
N VAL A 9 0.60 9.27 4.05
CA VAL A 9 0.73 7.82 4.05
C VAL A 9 -0.54 7.27 4.70
N VAL A 10 -1.28 6.43 3.99
CA VAL A 10 -2.58 5.94 4.46
C VAL A 10 -2.59 4.44 4.73
N HIS A 11 -1.55 3.72 4.31
CA HIS A 11 -1.49 2.27 4.48
C HIS A 11 -0.03 1.84 4.46
N LEU A 12 0.29 0.84 5.29
CA LEU A 12 1.63 0.25 5.31
C LEU A 12 1.49 -1.25 5.13
N GLU A 13 2.14 -1.78 4.12
CA GLU A 13 1.95 -3.17 3.75
C GLU A 13 3.26 -3.92 3.70
N LEU A 14 3.32 -5.07 4.35
CA LEU A 14 4.49 -5.93 4.29
C LEU A 14 4.28 -7.00 3.22
N HIS A 15 5.18 -7.08 2.29
CA HIS A 15 5.22 -8.14 1.29
C HIS A 15 6.24 -9.16 1.74
N THR A 16 5.81 -10.41 1.94
CA THR A 16 6.67 -11.45 2.50
C THR A 16 6.39 -12.80 1.87
N GLY A 17 7.39 -13.65 1.84
CA GLY A 17 7.23 -15.05 1.44
C GLY A 17 6.75 -15.94 2.58
N ASP A 18 6.68 -15.42 3.81
CA ASP A 18 6.28 -16.19 5.00
C ASP A 18 5.24 -15.41 5.79
N LEU A 19 4.00 -15.51 5.36
CA LEU A 19 2.89 -14.76 5.95
C LEU A 19 2.69 -15.10 7.43
N LEU A 20 2.70 -16.38 7.77
CA LEU A 20 2.44 -16.81 9.14
C LEU A 20 3.58 -16.42 10.07
N GLY A 21 4.82 -16.58 9.63
CA GLY A 21 5.98 -16.20 10.43
C GLY A 21 6.04 -14.71 10.68
N ALA A 22 5.76 -13.90 9.67
CA ALA A 22 5.74 -12.45 9.82
C ALA A 22 4.62 -12.00 10.74
N SER A 23 3.42 -12.55 10.57
CA SER A 23 2.29 -12.26 11.45
C SER A 23 2.63 -12.55 12.92
N ALA A 24 3.19 -13.73 13.17
CA ALA A 24 3.54 -14.12 14.52
C ALA A 24 4.60 -13.20 15.12
N PHE A 25 5.62 -12.89 14.33
CA PHE A 25 6.72 -12.03 14.79
C PHE A 25 6.22 -10.65 15.22
N TYR A 26 5.49 -9.99 14.34
CA TYR A 26 5.05 -8.61 14.61
C TYR A 26 3.95 -8.54 15.68
N SER A 27 3.08 -9.55 15.74
CA SER A 27 2.06 -9.61 16.78
C SER A 27 2.69 -9.74 18.17
N GLN A 28 3.70 -10.59 18.29
CA GLN A 28 4.37 -10.83 19.57
C GLN A 28 5.25 -9.64 19.95
N LEU A 29 5.93 -9.06 19.00
CA LEU A 29 6.88 -7.98 19.27
C LEU A 29 6.17 -6.65 19.53
N LEU A 30 5.17 -6.30 18.72
CA LEU A 30 4.58 -4.97 18.72
C LEU A 30 3.12 -4.95 19.16
N ARG A 31 2.57 -6.10 19.50
CA ARG A 31 1.16 -6.24 19.91
C ARG A 31 0.19 -5.79 18.82
N TRP A 32 0.60 -5.83 17.57
CA TRP A 32 -0.29 -5.55 16.48
C TRP A 32 -1.25 -6.72 16.32
N ARG A 33 -2.54 -6.40 16.23
CA ARG A 33 -3.54 -7.42 15.99
C ARG A 33 -3.57 -7.76 14.51
N THR A 34 -3.66 -9.06 14.24
CA THR A 34 -3.77 -9.53 12.86
C THR A 34 -5.13 -10.15 12.67
N GLU A 35 -5.74 -9.91 11.52
CA GLU A 35 -7.00 -10.52 11.14
C GLU A 35 -6.85 -11.11 9.74
N ARG A 36 -7.10 -12.41 9.62
CA ARG A 36 -7.01 -13.08 8.34
C ARG A 36 -8.21 -12.71 7.49
N ILE A 37 -7.95 -12.25 6.28
CA ILE A 37 -8.98 -11.93 5.31
C ILE A 37 -8.73 -12.77 4.07
N ASP A 38 -9.72 -13.58 3.71
CA ASP A 38 -9.64 -14.37 2.48
C ASP A 38 -10.34 -13.59 1.38
N VAL A 39 -9.55 -13.11 0.42
CA VAL A 39 -10.07 -12.37 -0.72
C VAL A 39 -9.68 -13.12 -1.98
N CYS A 40 -10.65 -13.69 -2.65
CA CYS A 40 -10.43 -14.50 -3.84
C CYS A 40 -9.45 -15.63 -3.52
N SER A 41 -8.33 -15.71 -4.22
CA SER A 41 -7.35 -16.76 -4.01
C SER A 41 -6.12 -16.29 -3.25
N ALA A 42 -6.15 -15.08 -2.71
CA ALA A 42 -5.00 -14.49 -2.04
C ALA A 42 -5.14 -14.55 -0.52
N SER A 43 -4.05 -14.83 0.17
CA SER A 43 -4.00 -14.78 1.62
C SER A 43 -3.48 -13.41 2.05
N TYR A 44 -4.22 -12.78 2.93
CA TYR A 44 -3.94 -11.43 3.38
C TYR A 44 -4.28 -11.33 4.87
N HIS A 45 -3.39 -10.75 5.65
CA HIS A 45 -3.64 -10.45 7.06
C HIS A 45 -3.72 -8.95 7.24
N ALA A 46 -4.87 -8.46 7.69
CA ALA A 46 -4.98 -7.05 8.06
C ALA A 46 -4.25 -6.84 9.38
N LEU A 47 -3.56 -5.72 9.50
CA LEU A 47 -2.83 -5.32 10.70
C LEU A 47 -3.45 -4.09 11.30
N ALA A 48 -3.72 -4.14 12.60
CA ALA A 48 -4.09 -2.94 13.35
C ALA A 48 -2.80 -2.32 13.88
N LEU A 49 -2.36 -1.26 13.21
CA LEU A 49 -1.10 -0.59 13.54
C LEU A 49 -1.25 0.44 14.66
N GLY A 50 -2.48 0.69 15.08
CA GLY A 50 -2.74 1.76 16.04
C GLY A 50 -3.00 3.08 15.31
N GLY A 51 -3.85 3.91 15.88
CA GLY A 51 -4.21 5.17 15.25
C GLY A 51 -5.02 4.98 13.98
N GLU A 52 -4.85 5.88 13.02
CA GLU A 52 -5.64 5.91 11.80
C GLU A 52 -4.95 5.22 10.61
N LEU A 53 -3.75 4.74 10.81
CA LEU A 53 -3.00 4.10 9.73
C LEU A 53 -3.40 2.64 9.60
N ASP A 54 -3.83 2.25 8.40
CA ASP A 54 -4.14 0.85 8.11
C ASP A 54 -2.86 0.09 7.75
N GLY A 55 -2.91 -1.20 7.97
CA GLY A 55 -1.77 -2.04 7.61
C GLY A 55 -2.19 -3.40 7.11
N GLY A 56 -1.25 -4.10 6.54
CA GLY A 56 -1.49 -5.44 6.04
C GLY A 56 -0.22 -6.22 5.81
N ILE A 57 -0.35 -7.54 5.76
CA ILE A 57 0.73 -8.44 5.37
C ILE A 57 0.20 -9.29 4.20
N VAL A 58 0.96 -9.30 3.12
CA VAL A 58 0.57 -10.02 1.90
C VAL A 58 1.60 -11.08 1.60
N ALA A 59 1.14 -12.30 1.34
CA ALA A 59 2.01 -13.36 0.88
C ALA A 59 2.33 -13.14 -0.59
N CYS A 60 3.60 -13.04 -0.92
CA CYS A 60 4.02 -12.94 -2.30
C CYS A 60 5.38 -13.60 -2.47
N GLY A 61 5.69 -14.03 -3.69
CA GLY A 61 6.91 -14.75 -3.98
C GLY A 61 8.13 -13.86 -4.05
N THR A 62 8.39 -13.14 -2.98
CA THR A 62 9.54 -12.24 -2.90
C THR A 62 10.69 -12.91 -2.15
N PRO A 63 11.93 -12.78 -2.62
CA PRO A 63 13.07 -13.35 -1.91
C PRO A 63 13.42 -12.56 -0.65
N LYS A 64 12.93 -11.33 -0.52
CA LYS A 64 13.21 -10.47 0.61
C LYS A 64 11.95 -9.76 1.04
N ALA A 65 11.62 -9.82 2.33
CA ALA A 65 10.48 -9.12 2.87
C ALA A 65 10.68 -7.60 2.74
N THR A 66 9.65 -6.89 2.31
CA THR A 66 9.74 -5.46 2.05
C THR A 66 8.48 -4.77 2.53
N TRP A 67 8.66 -3.69 3.29
CA TRP A 67 7.56 -2.81 3.67
C TRP A 67 7.29 -1.82 2.55
N LEU A 68 6.04 -1.66 2.19
CA LEU A 68 5.61 -0.76 1.12
C LEU A 68 4.61 0.24 1.68
N PRO A 69 4.98 1.52 1.81
CA PRO A 69 4.02 2.55 2.20
C PRO A 69 3.15 2.94 1.02
N TYR A 70 1.87 3.20 1.32
CA TYR A 70 0.91 3.69 0.33
C TYR A 70 0.60 5.14 0.62
N VAL A 71 0.80 5.99 -0.37
CA VAL A 71 0.57 7.43 -0.26
C VAL A 71 -0.67 7.80 -1.06
N GLU A 72 -1.61 8.48 -0.41
CA GLU A 72 -2.84 8.91 -1.06
C GLU A 72 -2.58 10.06 -2.03
N VAL A 73 -3.13 9.94 -3.22
CA VAL A 73 -3.01 10.96 -4.27
C VAL A 73 -4.37 11.20 -4.90
N ASP A 74 -4.54 12.38 -5.50
CA ASP A 74 -5.81 12.76 -6.12
C ASP A 74 -5.95 12.23 -7.54
N GLN A 75 -4.86 12.17 -8.28
CA GLN A 75 -4.84 11.75 -9.67
C GLN A 75 -3.68 10.82 -9.89
N ILE A 76 -3.95 9.54 -9.74
CA ILE A 76 -2.89 8.53 -9.73
C ILE A 76 -2.16 8.43 -11.08
N ASP A 77 -2.87 8.61 -12.19
CA ASP A 77 -2.23 8.57 -13.50
C ASP A 77 -1.18 9.67 -13.63
N ARG A 78 -1.53 10.87 -13.20
CA ARG A 78 -0.61 12.01 -13.24
C ARG A 78 0.56 11.83 -12.30
N THR A 79 0.29 11.34 -11.09
CA THR A 79 1.34 11.15 -10.09
C THR A 79 2.33 10.09 -10.55
N THR A 80 1.83 8.99 -11.10
CA THR A 80 2.67 7.92 -11.60
C THR A 80 3.53 8.40 -12.77
N GLU A 81 2.94 9.15 -13.69
CA GLU A 81 3.69 9.69 -14.82
C GLU A 81 4.72 10.73 -14.35
N ARG A 82 4.36 11.55 -13.37
CA ARG A 82 5.30 12.51 -12.80
C ARG A 82 6.51 11.81 -12.16
N ALA A 83 6.25 10.70 -11.46
CA ALA A 83 7.33 9.91 -10.88
C ALA A 83 8.27 9.41 -11.96
N ARG A 84 7.72 8.94 -13.08
CA ARG A 84 8.53 8.48 -14.22
C ARG A 84 9.39 9.61 -14.77
N GLN A 85 8.82 10.81 -14.90
CA GLN A 85 9.57 11.98 -15.38
C GLN A 85 10.69 12.36 -14.44
N LEU A 86 10.52 12.11 -13.14
CA LEU A 86 11.53 12.40 -12.14
C LEU A 86 12.57 11.28 -11.98
N GLY A 87 12.51 10.27 -12.82
CA GLY A 87 13.53 9.22 -12.89
C GLY A 87 13.16 7.90 -12.24
N ALA A 88 11.94 7.75 -11.74
CA ALA A 88 11.52 6.50 -11.14
C ALA A 88 11.14 5.48 -12.21
N SER A 89 11.27 4.20 -11.84
CA SER A 89 10.74 3.11 -12.64
C SER A 89 9.34 2.76 -12.14
N VAL A 90 8.41 2.51 -13.06
CA VAL A 90 7.06 2.12 -12.68
C VAL A 90 7.00 0.60 -12.64
N LEU A 91 6.81 0.04 -11.44
CA LEU A 91 6.75 -1.40 -11.24
C LEU A 91 5.34 -1.95 -11.46
N LEU A 92 4.34 -1.14 -11.19
CA LEU A 92 2.94 -1.49 -11.43
C LEU A 92 2.23 -0.24 -11.91
N GLU A 93 1.74 -0.27 -13.14
CA GLU A 93 0.95 0.83 -13.68
C GLU A 93 -0.37 0.96 -12.90
N PRO A 94 -0.99 2.15 -12.90
CA PRO A 94 -2.24 2.32 -12.17
C PRO A 94 -3.25 1.24 -12.51
N ARG A 95 -3.73 0.55 -11.47
CA ARG A 95 -4.65 -0.57 -11.60
C ARG A 95 -5.86 -0.35 -10.70
N GLU A 96 -7.03 -0.54 -11.27
CA GLU A 96 -8.27 -0.41 -10.52
C GLU A 96 -8.52 -1.66 -9.68
N GLY A 97 -8.94 -1.43 -8.44
CA GLY A 97 -9.41 -2.45 -7.53
C GLY A 97 -10.77 -2.06 -6.95
N PRO A 98 -11.33 -2.86 -6.05
CA PRO A 98 -12.66 -2.58 -5.50
C PRO A 98 -12.77 -1.24 -4.78
N ALA A 99 -11.73 -0.82 -4.07
CA ALA A 99 -11.78 0.37 -3.23
C ALA A 99 -11.08 1.58 -3.83
N GLY A 100 -10.31 1.40 -4.90
CA GLY A 100 -9.58 2.49 -5.52
C GLY A 100 -8.56 1.98 -6.52
N TRP A 101 -7.66 2.87 -6.89
CA TRP A 101 -6.57 2.56 -7.83
C TRP A 101 -5.24 2.58 -7.11
N ARG A 102 -4.32 1.74 -7.54
CA ARG A 102 -2.96 1.72 -6.99
C ARG A 102 -1.93 1.64 -8.10
N SER A 103 -0.75 2.16 -7.82
CA SER A 103 0.43 1.99 -8.66
C SER A 103 1.63 1.86 -7.74
N VAL A 104 2.75 1.33 -8.26
CA VAL A 104 3.96 1.15 -7.48
C VAL A 104 5.13 1.65 -8.29
N ILE A 105 6.00 2.41 -7.65
CA ILE A 105 7.21 2.92 -8.30
C ILE A 105 8.44 2.55 -7.49
N ARG A 106 9.59 2.57 -8.16
CA ARG A 106 10.90 2.39 -7.54
C ARG A 106 11.77 3.57 -7.93
N THR A 107 12.41 4.19 -6.94
CA THR A 107 13.33 5.29 -7.20
C THR A 107 14.67 4.76 -7.69
N CYS A 108 15.53 5.67 -8.19
CA CYS A 108 16.88 5.30 -8.65
C CYS A 108 17.69 4.61 -7.57
N GLU A 109 17.44 4.94 -6.32
CA GLU A 109 18.15 4.37 -5.18
C GLU A 109 17.62 2.99 -4.78
N GLY A 110 16.49 2.57 -5.37
CA GLY A 110 15.89 1.28 -5.08
C GLY A 110 14.76 1.31 -4.07
N GLY A 111 14.40 2.49 -3.54
CA GLY A 111 13.27 2.61 -2.63
C GLY A 111 11.94 2.45 -3.37
N GLU A 112 11.01 1.73 -2.76
CA GLU A 112 9.70 1.50 -3.36
C GLU A 112 8.62 2.20 -2.57
N ILE A 113 7.62 2.69 -3.28
CA ILE A 113 6.47 3.35 -2.69
C ILE A 113 5.26 3.12 -3.59
N ALA A 114 4.09 3.00 -2.99
CA ALA A 114 2.85 2.84 -3.72
C ALA A 114 2.04 4.12 -3.66
N PHE A 115 1.31 4.39 -4.73
CA PHE A 115 0.31 5.46 -4.74
C PHE A 115 -1.07 4.84 -4.66
N TRP A 116 -1.98 5.56 -4.01
CA TRP A 116 -3.34 5.12 -3.79
C TRP A 116 -4.31 6.24 -4.08
N GLN A 117 -5.29 5.97 -4.91
CA GLN A 117 -6.37 6.91 -5.18
C GLN A 117 -7.68 6.22 -4.82
N PRO A 118 -8.34 6.65 -3.73
CA PRO A 118 -9.60 6.05 -3.33
C PRO A 118 -10.71 6.37 -4.32
N LYS A 119 -11.67 5.47 -4.47
CA LYS A 119 -12.86 5.74 -5.25
C LYS A 119 -13.73 6.73 -4.50
N ARG A 120 -14.22 7.72 -5.23
CA ARG A 120 -15.13 8.68 -4.64
C ARG A 120 -16.47 8.03 -4.39
N GLN A 121 -17.02 8.25 -3.21
CA GLN A 121 -18.40 7.90 -2.96
C GLN A 121 -19.27 9.04 -3.45
N LEU A 122 -20.24 8.70 -4.30
CA LEU A 122 -21.21 9.71 -4.70
C LEU A 122 -22.12 10.00 -3.52
N PRO A 123 -22.50 11.27 -3.30
CA PRO A 123 -23.43 11.57 -2.22
C PRO A 123 -24.76 10.88 -2.49
N PRO A 124 -25.46 10.46 -1.43
CA PRO A 124 -26.77 9.86 -1.62
C PRO A 124 -27.72 10.88 -2.23
N GLN A 125 -28.52 10.41 -3.14
CA GLN A 125 -29.51 11.27 -3.81
C GLN A 125 -30.86 11.13 -3.15
#